data_cb7a1b66bb837fcb212c58984db04a31
#
_entry.id   cb7a1b66bb837fcb212c58984db04a31
#
_cell.length_a   1.000
_cell.length_b   1.000
_cell.length_c   1.000
_cell.angle_alpha   90.00
_cell.angle_beta   90.00
_cell.angle_gamma   90.00
#
_symmetry.space_group_name_H-M   'P 1'
#
loop_
_entity.id
_entity.type
_entity.pdbx_description
1 polymer ?
#
loop_
_entity_poly.entity_id
_entity_poly.type
_entity_poly.pdbx_seq_one_letter_code
_entity_poly.pdbx_strand_id
1 'polypeptide(L)'
;MKKSILLIIVILLVACSTADVEEQTIDEVISETETTVTTQSTSNNATEDSTTTSVVENYNFDSEKMSPFTGIELPPELWLKRPRRVIAYKIDNNINARPQSGIQESDAMFEILVEGGMTRFLAFFYDKVSTYLGPIRSARPTDPTIVRPYGGILVVSGATAGLLPQIRELAVPVLTEQA
;
A
#
# COMPACT_ATOMS: atom_id res chain seq x y z
N MET A 1 -19.78 20.00 -67.46
CA MET A 1 -19.95 21.18 -66.57
C MET A 1 -19.33 20.81 -65.23
N LYS A 2 -18.13 21.34 -64.95
CA LYS A 2 -17.36 21.06 -63.73
C LYS A 2 -17.75 22.07 -62.66
N LYS A 3 -18.24 21.61 -61.52
CA LYS A 3 -18.47 22.45 -60.33
C LYS A 3 -17.29 22.31 -59.39
N SER A 4 -16.45 23.32 -59.29
CA SER A 4 -15.37 23.44 -58.33
C SER A 4 -15.96 23.72 -56.97
N ILE A 5 -15.69 22.89 -56.01
CA ILE A 5 -16.00 23.12 -54.59
C ILE A 5 -14.75 23.76 -54.00
N LEU A 6 -14.90 25.03 -53.61
CA LEU A 6 -13.88 25.79 -52.92
C LEU A 6 -13.89 25.43 -51.43
N LEU A 7 -12.85 24.76 -50.94
CA LEU A 7 -12.67 24.38 -49.55
C LEU A 7 -12.01 25.56 -48.81
N ILE A 8 -12.77 26.28 -48.01
CA ILE A 8 -12.27 27.34 -47.15
C ILE A 8 -11.73 26.70 -45.88
N ILE A 9 -10.40 26.64 -45.76
CA ILE A 9 -9.73 26.24 -44.50
C ILE A 9 -9.62 27.49 -43.60
N VAL A 10 -10.41 27.52 -42.56
CA VAL A 10 -10.28 28.52 -41.49
C VAL A 10 -9.21 28.01 -40.51
N ILE A 11 -8.04 28.65 -40.54
CA ILE A 11 -6.98 28.43 -39.57
C ILE A 11 -7.29 29.30 -38.36
N LEU A 12 -7.74 28.67 -37.26
CA LEU A 12 -7.85 29.31 -35.95
C LEU A 12 -6.46 29.23 -35.28
N LEU A 13 -5.78 30.36 -35.26
CA LEU A 13 -4.59 30.59 -34.43
C LEU A 13 -5.03 30.76 -32.99
N VAL A 14 -4.86 29.73 -32.17
CA VAL A 14 -4.95 29.84 -30.72
C VAL A 14 -3.60 30.35 -30.22
N ALA A 15 -3.58 31.59 -29.80
CA ALA A 15 -2.45 32.18 -29.08
C ALA A 15 -2.34 31.55 -27.71
N CYS A 16 -1.31 30.72 -27.52
CA CYS A 16 -0.94 30.21 -26.20
C CYS A 16 -0.22 31.32 -25.44
N SER A 17 -0.89 31.92 -24.47
CA SER A 17 -0.28 32.80 -23.50
C SER A 17 0.57 31.96 -22.56
N THR A 18 1.88 32.06 -22.63
CA THR A 18 2.81 31.56 -21.65
C THR A 18 2.71 32.42 -20.39
N ALA A 19 2.06 31.89 -19.34
CA ALA A 19 2.21 32.41 -18.00
C ALA A 19 3.56 31.95 -17.46
N ASP A 20 4.46 32.88 -17.17
CA ASP A 20 5.70 32.64 -16.46
C ASP A 20 5.36 32.15 -15.06
N VAL A 21 5.68 30.88 -14.79
CA VAL A 21 5.67 30.33 -13.43
C VAL A 21 7.02 30.72 -12.83
N GLU A 22 7.02 31.70 -11.96
CA GLU A 22 8.17 31.99 -11.10
C GLU A 22 8.49 30.75 -10.26
N GLU A 23 9.68 30.23 -10.49
CA GLU A 23 10.29 29.16 -9.69
C GLU A 23 10.67 29.75 -8.31
N GLN A 24 9.73 29.68 -7.34
CA GLN A 24 10.03 29.99 -5.96
C GLN A 24 10.90 28.86 -5.38
N THR A 25 12.16 29.18 -5.13
CA THR A 25 13.12 28.32 -4.45
C THR A 25 12.70 28.05 -3.01
N ILE A 26 12.76 26.78 -2.62
CA ILE A 26 12.31 26.20 -1.35
C ILE A 26 13.16 26.67 -0.13
N ASP A 27 14.11 27.56 -0.31
CA ASP A 27 15.09 27.92 0.73
C ASP A 27 14.61 29.02 1.70
N GLU A 28 13.42 29.59 1.55
CA GLU A 28 12.97 30.70 2.40
C GLU A 28 11.90 30.35 3.44
N VAL A 29 11.55 29.08 3.63
CA VAL A 29 10.49 28.66 4.59
C VAL A 29 11.04 27.98 5.86
N ILE A 30 12.37 27.84 6.01
CA ILE A 30 12.97 27.16 7.18
C ILE A 30 13.48 28.13 8.27
N SER A 31 13.16 29.41 8.20
CA SER A 31 13.79 30.40 9.11
C SER A 31 12.86 31.01 10.19
N GLU A 32 11.64 30.63 10.38
CA GLU A 32 10.83 31.18 11.48
C GLU A 32 9.91 30.13 12.14
N THR A 33 10.47 29.28 13.00
CA THR A 33 9.72 28.75 14.15
C THR A 33 10.72 28.19 15.19
N GLU A 34 11.54 29.03 15.77
CA GLU A 34 12.13 28.76 17.07
C GLU A 34 11.12 29.15 18.16
N THR A 35 10.29 28.21 18.58
CA THR A 35 9.48 28.35 19.78
C THR A 35 10.37 28.09 20.99
N THR A 36 10.78 29.18 21.63
CA THR A 36 11.48 29.18 22.93
C THR A 36 10.57 28.59 24.00
N VAL A 37 10.82 27.34 24.38
CA VAL A 37 10.20 26.75 25.58
C VAL A 37 10.97 27.23 26.80
N THR A 38 10.45 28.25 27.47
CA THR A 38 10.94 28.71 28.77
C THR A 38 10.52 27.70 29.84
N THR A 39 11.47 26.88 30.28
CA THR A 39 11.29 25.95 31.40
C THR A 39 11.37 26.77 32.71
N GLN A 40 10.25 27.07 33.35
CA GLN A 40 10.24 27.54 34.72
C GLN A 40 10.41 26.36 35.65
N SER A 41 11.57 26.31 36.32
CA SER A 41 11.82 25.37 37.41
C SER A 41 11.06 25.84 38.67
N THR A 42 10.00 25.15 39.03
CA THR A 42 9.42 25.27 40.36
C THR A 42 9.87 24.07 41.17
N SER A 43 10.75 24.36 42.14
CA SER A 43 11.23 23.43 43.14
C SER A 43 10.08 23.12 44.11
N ASN A 44 9.59 21.88 44.08
CA ASN A 44 8.88 21.32 45.22
C ASN A 44 9.45 19.93 45.53
N ASN A 45 10.11 19.84 46.67
CA ASN A 45 10.53 18.62 47.32
C ASN A 45 9.33 17.73 47.63
N ALA A 46 9.20 16.59 46.96
CA ALA A 46 8.50 15.43 47.49
C ALA A 46 9.31 14.21 47.02
N THR A 47 9.93 13.58 48.00
CA THR A 47 10.61 12.29 47.88
C THR A 47 9.57 11.22 47.63
N GLU A 48 9.43 10.77 46.39
CA GLU A 48 8.88 9.45 46.09
C GLU A 48 9.84 8.75 45.14
N ASP A 49 10.48 7.75 45.70
CA ASP A 49 11.34 6.79 45.04
C ASP A 49 10.49 5.92 44.10
N SER A 50 10.20 6.42 42.93
CA SER A 50 9.63 5.63 41.82
C SER A 50 10.76 5.22 40.91
N THR A 51 11.45 4.16 41.29
CA THR A 51 12.32 3.42 40.35
C THR A 51 11.46 2.80 39.27
N THR A 52 11.14 3.60 38.25
CA THR A 52 10.59 3.06 36.99
C THR A 52 11.71 2.30 36.28
N THR A 53 11.92 1.06 36.71
CA THR A 53 12.71 0.12 35.91
C THR A 53 11.95 -0.12 34.64
N SER A 54 12.31 0.59 33.57
CA SER A 54 11.88 0.24 32.22
C SER A 54 12.45 -1.14 31.92
N VAL A 55 11.63 -2.17 32.15
CA VAL A 55 11.91 -3.51 31.68
C VAL A 55 11.82 -3.42 30.15
N VAL A 56 12.94 -3.20 29.50
CA VAL A 56 13.08 -3.44 28.08
C VAL A 56 13.05 -4.97 27.96
N GLU A 57 11.84 -5.53 27.84
CA GLU A 57 11.70 -6.92 27.45
C GLU A 57 12.38 -7.06 26.09
N ASN A 58 13.46 -7.82 26.04
CA ASN A 58 14.11 -8.19 24.80
C ASN A 58 13.14 -9.05 23.99
N TYR A 59 12.32 -8.40 23.15
CA TYR A 59 11.39 -9.08 22.26
C TYR A 59 12.21 -9.87 21.22
N ASN A 60 12.21 -11.19 21.36
CA ASN A 60 12.89 -12.10 20.43
C ASN A 60 11.88 -12.58 19.39
N PHE A 61 11.92 -11.99 18.20
CA PHE A 61 11.04 -12.37 17.09
C PHE A 61 11.56 -13.68 16.45
N ASP A 62 10.82 -14.80 16.68
CA ASP A 62 11.05 -16.06 15.99
C ASP A 62 10.20 -16.11 14.70
N SER A 63 10.84 -15.80 13.57
CA SER A 63 10.16 -15.77 12.25
C SER A 63 9.62 -17.14 11.80
N GLU A 64 10.02 -18.23 12.44
CA GLU A 64 9.50 -19.56 12.13
C GLU A 64 8.20 -19.86 12.85
N LYS A 65 8.00 -19.30 14.02
CA LYS A 65 6.85 -19.58 14.89
C LYS A 65 5.89 -18.42 15.02
N MET A 66 6.34 -17.21 14.74
CA MET A 66 5.53 -16.02 14.91
C MET A 66 4.87 -15.57 13.62
N SER A 67 3.72 -14.91 13.76
CA SER A 67 3.04 -14.24 12.66
C SER A 67 3.83 -13.02 12.19
N PRO A 68 4.08 -12.85 10.89
CA PRO A 68 4.74 -11.65 10.36
C PRO A 68 3.89 -10.37 10.46
N PHE A 69 2.60 -10.50 10.79
CA PHE A 69 1.67 -9.37 10.88
C PHE A 69 1.38 -8.95 12.31
N THR A 70 1.27 -9.91 13.22
CA THR A 70 0.91 -9.65 14.61
C THR A 70 2.08 -9.75 15.58
N GLY A 71 3.16 -10.46 15.19
CA GLY A 71 4.27 -10.77 16.09
C GLY A 71 3.89 -11.73 17.22
N ILE A 72 2.75 -12.38 17.14
CA ILE A 72 2.27 -13.34 18.15
C ILE A 72 2.66 -14.75 17.71
N GLU A 73 3.02 -15.61 18.65
CA GLU A 73 3.32 -17.01 18.38
C GLU A 73 2.08 -17.73 17.83
N LEU A 74 2.28 -18.44 16.73
CA LEU A 74 1.23 -19.20 16.07
C LEU A 74 0.98 -20.51 16.82
N PRO A 75 -0.25 -21.04 16.80
CA PRO A 75 -0.53 -22.38 17.27
C PRO A 75 0.35 -23.43 16.58
N PRO A 76 0.79 -24.49 17.30
CA PRO A 76 1.69 -25.49 16.72
C PRO A 76 1.17 -26.12 15.43
N GLU A 77 -0.12 -26.31 15.28
CA GLU A 77 -0.75 -26.83 14.06
C GLU A 77 -0.54 -25.94 12.83
N LEU A 78 -0.22 -24.66 13.01
CA LEU A 78 0.05 -23.72 11.92
C LEU A 78 1.53 -23.67 11.56
N TRP A 79 2.45 -23.60 12.53
CA TRP A 79 3.87 -23.49 12.21
C TRP A 79 4.53 -24.85 11.94
N LEU A 80 4.00 -25.97 12.43
CA LEU A 80 4.50 -27.31 12.10
C LEU A 80 4.19 -27.76 10.67
N LYS A 81 3.17 -27.17 10.01
CA LYS A 81 2.79 -27.50 8.63
C LYS A 81 3.57 -26.71 7.57
N ARG A 82 4.79 -26.35 7.86
CA ARG A 82 5.62 -25.57 6.92
C ARG A 82 6.09 -26.41 5.71
N PRO A 83 6.39 -25.77 4.56
CA PRO A 83 6.47 -24.32 4.36
C PRO A 83 5.09 -23.65 4.19
N ARG A 84 4.84 -22.62 4.99
CA ARG A 84 3.66 -21.75 4.88
C ARG A 84 4.06 -20.42 4.25
N ARG A 85 3.24 -19.87 3.40
CA ARG A 85 3.50 -18.60 2.72
C ARG A 85 2.36 -17.61 2.95
N VAL A 86 2.70 -16.37 3.02
CA VAL A 86 1.73 -15.27 2.98
C VAL A 86 1.02 -15.29 1.63
N ILE A 87 -0.28 -15.13 1.62
CA ILE A 87 -1.08 -14.98 0.39
C ILE A 87 -1.69 -13.59 0.41
N ALA A 88 -1.45 -12.81 -0.63
CA ALA A 88 -1.97 -11.47 -0.81
C ALA A 88 -2.99 -11.45 -1.96
N TYR A 89 -4.21 -11.08 -1.66
CA TYR A 89 -5.30 -11.00 -2.63
C TYR A 89 -5.57 -9.55 -3.02
N LYS A 90 -5.59 -9.26 -4.32
CA LYS A 90 -6.02 -7.96 -4.83
C LYS A 90 -7.52 -7.87 -4.90
N ILE A 91 -8.14 -7.06 -4.05
CA ILE A 91 -9.59 -6.94 -3.89
C ILE A 91 -10.07 -5.59 -4.45
N ASP A 92 -11.22 -5.61 -5.13
CA ASP A 92 -11.88 -4.40 -5.60
C ASP A 92 -12.45 -3.58 -4.44
N ASN A 93 -12.29 -2.26 -4.51
CA ASN A 93 -12.91 -1.34 -3.57
C ASN A 93 -13.83 -0.31 -4.26
N ASN A 94 -14.21 -0.57 -5.51
CA ASN A 94 -15.22 0.22 -6.19
C ASN A 94 -16.56 0.14 -5.45
N ILE A 95 -17.33 1.21 -5.48
CA ILE A 95 -18.66 1.26 -4.82
C ILE A 95 -19.57 0.12 -5.26
N ASN A 96 -19.49 -0.30 -6.53
CA ASN A 96 -20.30 -1.38 -7.10
C ASN A 96 -19.80 -2.78 -6.69
N ALA A 97 -18.62 -2.88 -6.09
CA ALA A 97 -18.05 -4.13 -5.61
C ALA A 97 -18.35 -4.40 -4.13
N ARG A 98 -19.01 -3.48 -3.48
CA ARG A 98 -19.34 -3.56 -2.05
C ARG A 98 -20.73 -4.17 -1.84
N PRO A 99 -20.92 -4.97 -0.77
CA PRO A 99 -19.92 -5.38 0.20
C PRO A 99 -18.97 -6.44 -0.37
N GLN A 100 -17.67 -6.32 -0.04
CA GLN A 100 -16.69 -7.36 -0.33
C GLN A 100 -16.91 -8.56 0.61
N SER A 101 -16.51 -9.74 0.15
CA SER A 101 -16.61 -10.97 0.92
C SER A 101 -15.26 -11.38 1.49
N GLY A 102 -15.23 -11.84 2.74
CA GLY A 102 -14.11 -12.50 3.38
C GLY A 102 -12.92 -11.60 3.76
N ILE A 103 -12.95 -10.30 3.47
CA ILE A 103 -11.84 -9.38 3.77
C ILE A 103 -11.64 -9.14 5.27
N GLN A 104 -12.68 -9.29 6.09
CA GLN A 104 -12.63 -9.16 7.55
C GLN A 104 -11.81 -10.28 8.21
N GLU A 105 -11.53 -11.35 7.49
CA GLU A 105 -10.71 -12.47 7.96
C GLU A 105 -9.21 -12.27 7.64
N SER A 106 -8.84 -11.17 6.96
CA SER A 106 -7.44 -10.89 6.64
C SER A 106 -6.63 -10.56 7.91
N ASP A 107 -5.34 -10.94 7.89
CA ASP A 107 -4.41 -10.63 8.98
C ASP A 107 -3.89 -9.20 8.87
N ALA A 108 -3.77 -8.67 7.64
CA ALA A 108 -3.45 -7.29 7.36
C ALA A 108 -4.09 -6.85 6.04
N MET A 109 -4.33 -5.55 5.88
CA MET A 109 -4.89 -4.99 4.66
C MET A 109 -4.26 -3.64 4.34
N PHE A 110 -3.82 -3.48 3.08
CA PHE A 110 -3.34 -2.21 2.53
C PHE A 110 -4.39 -1.68 1.56
N GLU A 111 -4.80 -0.44 1.76
CA GLU A 111 -5.60 0.30 0.78
C GLU A 111 -4.67 1.08 -0.12
N ILE A 112 -4.78 0.87 -1.43
CA ILE A 112 -3.85 1.38 -2.43
C ILE A 112 -4.64 2.18 -3.47
N LEU A 113 -4.24 3.43 -3.68
CA LEU A 113 -4.78 4.27 -4.74
C LEU A 113 -4.42 3.69 -6.11
N VAL A 114 -5.40 3.63 -6.99
CA VAL A 114 -5.27 3.19 -8.38
C VAL A 114 -5.83 4.26 -9.33
N GLU A 115 -5.98 3.92 -10.61
CA GLU A 115 -6.45 4.86 -11.61
C GLU A 115 -7.85 5.42 -11.30
N GLY A 116 -8.12 6.64 -11.75
CA GLY A 116 -9.43 7.28 -11.64
C GLY A 116 -9.85 7.67 -10.22
N GLY A 117 -8.90 7.85 -9.30
CA GLY A 117 -9.20 8.20 -7.91
C GLY A 117 -9.85 7.07 -7.10
N MET A 118 -9.84 5.85 -7.64
CA MET A 118 -10.34 4.66 -6.95
C MET A 118 -9.25 4.03 -6.10
N THR A 119 -9.64 3.23 -5.13
CA THR A 119 -8.72 2.40 -4.37
C THR A 119 -8.99 0.91 -4.60
N ARG A 120 -7.99 0.09 -4.27
CA ARG A 120 -8.10 -1.36 -4.16
C ARG A 120 -7.44 -1.81 -2.89
N PHE A 121 -7.92 -2.90 -2.33
CA PHE A 121 -7.27 -3.53 -1.20
C PHE A 121 -6.26 -4.57 -1.66
N LEU A 122 -5.20 -4.71 -0.88
CA LEU A 122 -4.30 -5.85 -0.89
C LEU A 122 -4.44 -6.51 0.47
N ALA A 123 -5.22 -7.59 0.53
CA ALA A 123 -5.57 -8.30 1.74
C ALA A 123 -4.63 -9.49 1.93
N PHE A 124 -3.98 -9.56 3.08
CA PHE A 124 -2.97 -10.56 3.42
C PHE A 124 -3.55 -11.62 4.35
N PHE A 125 -3.23 -12.87 4.04
CA PHE A 125 -3.63 -14.03 4.80
C PHE A 125 -2.40 -14.89 5.11
N TYR A 126 -2.21 -15.18 6.36
CA TYR A 126 -1.16 -16.06 6.87
C TYR A 126 -1.64 -16.91 8.03
N ASP A 127 -2.17 -16.30 9.10
CA ASP A 127 -2.70 -16.97 10.28
C ASP A 127 -4.09 -17.53 10.01
N LYS A 128 -4.90 -16.76 9.30
CA LYS A 128 -6.28 -17.07 8.96
C LYS A 128 -6.43 -17.46 7.50
N VAL A 129 -7.58 -18.01 7.18
CA VAL A 129 -8.01 -18.32 5.81
C VAL A 129 -9.47 -17.92 5.67
N SER A 130 -9.83 -17.39 4.49
CA SER A 130 -11.22 -17.17 4.13
C SER A 130 -11.68 -18.26 3.17
N THR A 131 -12.88 -18.78 3.39
CA THR A 131 -13.50 -19.78 2.50
C THR A 131 -14.07 -19.18 1.23
N TYR A 132 -14.37 -17.87 1.26
CA TYR A 132 -14.87 -17.13 0.13
C TYR A 132 -14.37 -15.69 0.19
N LEU A 133 -13.68 -15.26 -0.86
CA LEU A 133 -13.00 -13.97 -0.89
C LEU A 133 -13.19 -13.29 -2.25
N GLY A 134 -13.54 -12.01 -2.22
CA GLY A 134 -13.67 -11.24 -3.45
C GLY A 134 -14.47 -9.96 -3.35
N PRO A 135 -14.66 -9.28 -4.49
CA PRO A 135 -14.20 -9.67 -5.84
C PRO A 135 -12.70 -9.41 -6.07
N ILE A 136 -12.04 -10.38 -6.71
CA ILE A 136 -10.62 -10.28 -7.07
C ILE A 136 -10.45 -9.35 -8.27
N ARG A 137 -9.37 -8.55 -8.28
CA ARG A 137 -9.06 -7.59 -9.34
C ARG A 137 -7.63 -7.71 -9.86
N SER A 138 -7.39 -6.96 -10.94
CA SER A 138 -6.11 -6.95 -11.64
C SER A 138 -5.00 -6.29 -10.80
N ALA A 139 -3.79 -6.83 -10.93
CA ALA A 139 -2.57 -6.29 -10.33
C ALA A 139 -2.26 -4.87 -10.81
N ARG A 140 -1.50 -4.17 -10.00
CA ARG A 140 -0.89 -2.87 -10.27
C ARG A 140 0.62 -2.92 -10.01
N PRO A 141 1.42 -2.02 -10.61
CA PRO A 141 2.87 -2.02 -10.46
C PRO A 141 3.37 -1.93 -9.01
N THR A 142 2.60 -1.34 -8.12
CA THR A 142 2.91 -1.21 -6.69
C THR A 142 2.75 -2.50 -5.89
N ASP A 143 1.91 -3.43 -6.36
CA ASP A 143 1.56 -4.63 -5.60
C ASP A 143 2.77 -5.52 -5.27
N PRO A 144 3.67 -5.85 -6.22
CA PRO A 144 4.83 -6.69 -5.92
C PRO A 144 5.78 -6.04 -4.91
N THR A 145 5.89 -4.71 -4.89
CA THR A 145 6.72 -3.99 -3.93
C THR A 145 6.24 -4.21 -2.50
N ILE A 146 4.92 -4.29 -2.30
CA ILE A 146 4.31 -4.51 -0.99
C ILE A 146 4.34 -5.99 -0.61
N VAL A 147 4.14 -6.91 -1.56
CA VAL A 147 4.06 -8.36 -1.29
C VAL A 147 5.43 -9.00 -1.09
N ARG A 148 6.45 -8.53 -1.82
CA ARG A 148 7.80 -9.11 -1.84
C ARG A 148 8.46 -9.22 -0.45
N PRO A 149 8.43 -8.20 0.43
CA PRO A 149 9.04 -8.26 1.76
C PRO A 149 8.53 -9.43 2.61
N TYR A 150 7.29 -9.88 2.39
CA TYR A 150 6.68 -10.99 3.11
C TYR A 150 6.94 -12.35 2.46
N GLY A 151 7.71 -12.44 1.37
CA GLY A 151 7.88 -13.65 0.59
C GLY A 151 6.55 -14.22 0.06
N GLY A 152 5.56 -13.34 -0.12
CA GLY A 152 4.17 -13.69 -0.38
C GLY A 152 3.90 -14.16 -1.80
N ILE A 153 2.70 -14.74 -1.99
CA ILE A 153 2.10 -15.07 -3.28
C ILE A 153 1.03 -14.03 -3.56
N LEU A 154 1.05 -13.43 -4.75
CA LEU A 154 0.06 -12.46 -5.18
C LEU A 154 -1.07 -13.16 -5.97
N VAL A 155 -2.32 -12.98 -5.55
CA VAL A 155 -3.51 -13.51 -6.21
C VAL A 155 -4.29 -12.38 -6.86
N VAL A 156 -4.48 -12.45 -8.18
CA VAL A 156 -5.11 -11.42 -9.00
C VAL A 156 -5.97 -12.03 -10.10
N SER A 157 -6.95 -11.30 -10.60
CA SER A 157 -7.74 -11.71 -11.78
C SER A 157 -6.97 -11.55 -13.08
N GLY A 158 -5.85 -10.85 -13.07
CA GLY A 158 -5.03 -10.53 -14.22
C GLY A 158 -4.19 -9.28 -14.01
N ALA A 159 -3.70 -8.71 -15.09
CA ALA A 159 -2.97 -7.43 -15.09
C ALA A 159 -3.02 -6.78 -16.47
N THR A 160 -2.59 -5.52 -16.57
CA THR A 160 -2.34 -4.88 -17.86
C THR A 160 -1.22 -5.59 -18.62
N ALA A 161 -1.22 -5.49 -19.94
CA ALA A 161 -0.25 -6.16 -20.81
C ALA A 161 1.20 -5.87 -20.35
N GLY A 162 2.01 -6.92 -20.23
CA GLY A 162 3.42 -6.84 -19.83
C GLY A 162 3.69 -6.76 -18.34
N LEU A 163 2.69 -6.54 -17.47
CA LEU A 163 2.92 -6.40 -16.05
C LEU A 163 3.17 -7.76 -15.34
N LEU A 164 2.48 -8.82 -15.73
CA LEU A 164 2.67 -10.14 -15.09
C LEU A 164 4.11 -10.68 -15.21
N PRO A 165 4.77 -10.59 -16.39
CA PRO A 165 6.19 -10.92 -16.49
C PRO A 165 7.07 -10.10 -15.56
N GLN A 166 6.87 -8.78 -15.48
CA GLN A 166 7.63 -7.89 -14.60
C GLN A 166 7.47 -8.27 -13.11
N ILE A 167 6.26 -8.61 -12.69
CA ILE A 167 6.02 -9.07 -11.31
C ILE A 167 6.81 -10.36 -11.02
N ARG A 168 6.87 -11.29 -11.98
CA ARG A 168 7.62 -12.53 -11.84
C ARG A 168 9.14 -12.30 -11.78
N GLU A 169 9.66 -11.33 -12.54
CA GLU A 169 11.07 -10.91 -12.48
C GLU A 169 11.46 -10.36 -11.10
N LEU A 170 10.51 -9.76 -10.38
CA LEU A 170 10.70 -9.33 -9.00
C LEU A 170 10.63 -10.48 -7.97
N ALA A 171 10.61 -11.74 -8.45
CA ALA A 171 10.52 -12.95 -7.64
C ALA A 171 9.24 -13.03 -6.76
N VAL A 172 8.14 -12.40 -7.20
CA VAL A 172 6.82 -12.53 -6.57
C VAL A 172 6.01 -13.55 -7.37
N PRO A 173 5.69 -14.73 -6.82
CA PRO A 173 4.80 -15.68 -7.46
C PRO A 173 3.40 -15.09 -7.62
N VAL A 174 2.80 -15.31 -8.78
CA VAL A 174 1.46 -14.80 -9.11
C VAL A 174 0.53 -15.97 -9.45
N LEU A 175 -0.64 -15.98 -8.80
CA LEU A 175 -1.77 -16.83 -9.20
C LEU A 175 -2.80 -15.94 -9.90
N THR A 176 -3.20 -16.35 -11.09
CA THR A 176 -4.13 -15.58 -11.94
C THR A 176 -4.90 -16.51 -12.86
N GLU A 177 -6.08 -16.07 -13.29
CA GLU A 177 -6.85 -16.74 -14.35
C GLU A 177 -6.25 -16.49 -15.75
N GLN A 178 -5.41 -15.46 -15.89
CA GLN A 178 -4.69 -15.20 -17.14
C GLN A 178 -3.44 -16.08 -17.22
N ALA A 179 -3.44 -17.03 -18.13
CA ALA A 179 -2.29 -17.89 -18.42
C ALA A 179 -1.23 -17.18 -19.26
#